data_7e3c4bd9f1ced1d020aa54244c7e41c2
#
_entry.id   7e3c4bd9f1ced1d020aa54244c7e41c2
#
_cell.length_a   1.000
_cell.length_b   1.000
_cell.length_c   1.000
_cell.angle_alpha   90.00
_cell.angle_beta   90.00
_cell.angle_gamma   90.00
#
_symmetry.space_group_name_H-M   'P 1'
#
loop_
_entity.id
_entity.type
_entity.pdbx_description
1 polymer ?
#
loop_
_entity_poly.entity_id
_entity_poly.type
_entity_poly.pdbx_seq_one_letter_code
_entity_poly.pdbx_strand_id
1 'polypeptide(L)'
;VGGIAYNLNYNTASVTYFSMEYNHGYYFREVKIPSHITYDGTTYTVNTIAENAFINCTKLTSITIPSTVTYIHGEAFAGCSSLSVLTIEDGKQPLFLDAKTTGFKYYREGVFADCRINKLYLGRDLRYNESEEWPSTQYYPPFYNNVPKDNKNTLYDVTIGKDVTTIPS
;
A
#
# COMPACT_ATOMS: atom_id res chain seq x y z
N VAL A 1 1.75 -14.40 -10.46
CA VAL A 1 1.66 -15.49 -9.49
C VAL A 1 0.49 -15.17 -8.56
N GLY A 2 -0.43 -16.14 -8.34
CA GLY A 2 -1.58 -15.94 -7.44
C GLY A 2 -2.53 -14.78 -7.82
N GLY A 3 -2.66 -14.44 -9.09
CA GLY A 3 -3.49 -13.33 -9.57
C GLY A 3 -2.87 -11.94 -9.38
N ILE A 4 -1.67 -11.83 -8.80
CA ILE A 4 -0.93 -10.58 -8.64
C ILE A 4 0.04 -10.43 -9.82
N ALA A 5 0.11 -9.23 -10.40
CA ALA A 5 1.07 -8.88 -11.45
C ALA A 5 2.39 -8.36 -10.83
N TYR A 6 3.51 -8.69 -11.48
CA TYR A 6 4.84 -8.30 -11.02
C TYR A 6 5.70 -7.80 -12.17
N ASN A 7 6.47 -6.75 -11.91
CA ASN A 7 7.63 -6.37 -12.70
C ASN A 7 8.87 -7.00 -12.07
N LEU A 8 9.65 -7.73 -12.85
CA LEU A 8 10.87 -8.41 -12.41
C LEU A 8 12.10 -7.58 -12.74
N ASN A 9 13.04 -7.49 -11.80
CA ASN A 9 14.29 -6.77 -11.96
C ASN A 9 15.42 -7.48 -11.21
N TYR A 10 16.39 -8.04 -11.94
CA TYR A 10 17.50 -8.84 -11.40
C TYR A 10 17.02 -9.94 -10.43
N ASN A 11 17.05 -9.70 -9.13
CA ASN A 11 16.63 -10.61 -8.07
C ASN A 11 15.46 -10.08 -7.23
N THR A 12 14.82 -9.01 -7.67
CA THR A 12 13.68 -8.39 -7.00
C THR A 12 12.44 -8.36 -7.87
N ALA A 13 11.28 -8.27 -7.24
CA ALA A 13 10.00 -8.11 -7.89
C ALA A 13 9.22 -6.95 -7.27
N SER A 14 8.58 -6.15 -8.11
CA SER A 14 7.63 -5.13 -7.69
C SER A 14 6.23 -5.58 -8.02
N VAL A 15 5.31 -5.53 -7.05
CA VAL A 15 3.89 -5.66 -7.33
C VAL A 15 3.46 -4.49 -8.20
N THR A 16 2.80 -4.76 -9.29
CA THR A 16 2.42 -3.73 -10.27
C THR A 16 0.96 -3.80 -10.67
N TYR A 17 0.50 -2.75 -11.30
CA TYR A 17 -0.83 -2.68 -11.88
C TYR A 17 -0.96 -3.69 -13.03
N PHE A 18 -2.03 -4.45 -13.00
CA PHE A 18 -2.37 -5.34 -14.10
C PHE A 18 -3.22 -4.56 -15.10
N SER A 19 -2.56 -3.99 -16.11
CA SER A 19 -3.24 -3.28 -17.19
C SER A 19 -4.05 -4.27 -18.03
N MET A 20 -5.33 -4.39 -17.74
CA MET A 20 -6.24 -5.04 -18.66
C MET A 20 -7.37 -4.09 -19.02
N GLU A 21 -7.60 -3.92 -20.29
CA GLU A 21 -8.78 -3.26 -20.85
C GLU A 21 -10.12 -3.84 -20.35
N TYR A 22 -10.07 -4.90 -19.54
CA TYR A 22 -11.25 -5.69 -19.15
C TYR A 22 -11.46 -5.93 -17.67
N ASN A 23 -10.59 -5.50 -16.75
CA ASN A 23 -10.72 -5.92 -15.35
C ASN A 23 -10.49 -4.81 -14.31
N HIS A 24 -11.34 -3.80 -14.31
CA HIS A 24 -11.54 -2.99 -13.11
C HIS A 24 -12.13 -3.87 -11.99
N GLY A 25 -11.32 -4.27 -11.01
CA GLY A 25 -11.82 -4.81 -9.75
C GLY A 25 -11.74 -6.34 -9.52
N TYR A 26 -10.90 -7.07 -10.22
CA TYR A 26 -10.80 -8.55 -10.03
C TYR A 26 -9.73 -9.02 -9.03
N TYR A 27 -9.18 -8.16 -8.21
CA TYR A 27 -8.42 -8.67 -7.09
C TYR A 27 -9.36 -9.29 -6.05
N PHE A 28 -8.91 -10.42 -5.52
CA PHE A 28 -9.61 -11.20 -4.52
C PHE A 28 -10.00 -10.35 -3.32
N ARG A 29 -10.98 -10.81 -2.55
CA ARG A 29 -11.37 -10.12 -1.31
C ARG A 29 -10.20 -10.00 -0.33
N GLU A 30 -9.35 -11.02 -0.28
CA GLU A 30 -8.21 -11.10 0.63
C GLU A 30 -6.94 -11.34 -0.18
N VAL A 31 -5.94 -10.50 0.01
CA VAL A 31 -4.64 -10.60 -0.65
C VAL A 31 -3.55 -10.72 0.41
N LYS A 32 -2.76 -11.77 0.32
CA LYS A 32 -1.48 -11.88 1.01
C LYS A 32 -0.37 -11.79 -0.04
N ILE A 33 0.37 -10.67 -0.05
CA ILE A 33 1.53 -10.50 -0.92
C ILE A 33 2.61 -11.47 -0.42
N PRO A 34 3.15 -12.36 -1.28
CA PRO A 34 4.24 -13.24 -0.88
C PRO A 34 5.55 -12.46 -0.73
N SER A 35 6.40 -12.88 0.20
CA SER A 35 7.75 -12.29 0.35
C SER A 35 8.67 -12.60 -0.83
N HIS A 36 8.44 -13.72 -1.51
CA HIS A 36 9.20 -14.17 -2.68
C HIS A 36 8.28 -14.78 -3.71
N ILE A 37 8.68 -14.69 -4.97
CA ILE A 37 8.05 -15.40 -6.08
C ILE A 37 9.11 -16.14 -6.89
N THR A 38 8.72 -17.25 -7.52
CA THR A 38 9.60 -17.97 -8.45
C THR A 38 9.03 -17.87 -9.85
N TYR A 39 9.84 -17.46 -10.80
CA TYR A 39 9.52 -17.39 -12.21
C TYR A 39 10.70 -17.89 -13.03
N ASP A 40 10.45 -18.81 -13.94
CA ASP A 40 11.47 -19.45 -14.79
C ASP A 40 12.70 -19.94 -14.01
N GLY A 41 12.46 -20.67 -12.90
CA GLY A 41 13.52 -21.23 -12.05
C GLY A 41 14.26 -20.21 -11.16
N THR A 42 14.01 -18.91 -11.32
CA THR A 42 14.65 -17.84 -10.54
C THR A 42 13.71 -17.37 -9.44
N THR A 43 14.24 -17.22 -8.22
CA THR A 43 13.51 -16.67 -7.08
C THR A 43 13.78 -15.16 -6.95
N TYR A 44 12.71 -14.39 -6.86
CA TYR A 44 12.72 -12.93 -6.73
C TYR A 44 12.16 -12.52 -5.37
N THR A 45 12.84 -11.61 -4.68
CA THR A 45 12.32 -11.01 -3.45
C THR A 45 11.31 -9.93 -3.82
N VAL A 46 10.10 -10.00 -3.27
CA VAL A 46 9.08 -8.95 -3.45
C VAL A 46 9.40 -7.83 -2.46
N ASN A 47 9.90 -6.70 -2.96
CA ASN A 47 10.39 -5.60 -2.12
C ASN A 47 9.67 -4.26 -2.32
N THR A 48 8.81 -4.15 -3.32
CA THR A 48 8.15 -2.89 -3.68
C THR A 48 6.70 -3.13 -4.10
N ILE A 49 5.82 -2.20 -3.77
CA ILE A 49 4.49 -2.07 -4.35
C ILE A 49 4.50 -0.80 -5.20
N ALA A 50 4.35 -0.97 -6.51
CA ALA A 50 4.43 0.14 -7.47
C ALA A 50 3.21 1.07 -7.38
N GLU A 51 3.36 2.24 -7.98
CA GLU A 51 2.28 3.20 -8.14
C GLU A 51 1.06 2.55 -8.80
N ASN A 52 -0.13 2.85 -8.29
CA ASN A 52 -1.40 2.34 -8.79
C ASN A 52 -1.56 0.81 -8.77
N ALA A 53 -0.71 0.04 -8.09
CA ALA A 53 -0.71 -1.43 -8.13
C ALA A 53 -2.08 -2.06 -7.83
N PHE A 54 -2.84 -1.48 -6.91
CA PHE A 54 -4.20 -1.92 -6.52
C PHE A 54 -5.24 -0.81 -6.68
N ILE A 55 -4.97 0.20 -7.50
CA ILE A 55 -5.90 1.33 -7.68
C ILE A 55 -7.32 0.85 -8.02
N ASN A 56 -8.33 1.37 -7.33
CA ASN A 56 -9.74 1.04 -7.55
C ASN A 56 -10.11 -0.44 -7.36
N CYS A 57 -9.32 -1.21 -6.60
CA CYS A 57 -9.67 -2.59 -6.24
C CYS A 57 -10.82 -2.60 -5.21
N THR A 58 -12.01 -2.25 -5.64
CA THR A 58 -13.20 -2.04 -4.77
C THR A 58 -13.69 -3.30 -4.07
N LYS A 59 -13.25 -4.48 -4.49
CA LYS A 59 -13.60 -5.77 -3.84
C LYS A 59 -12.56 -6.24 -2.83
N LEU A 60 -11.38 -5.59 -2.77
CA LEU A 60 -10.32 -5.91 -1.82
C LEU A 60 -10.78 -5.51 -0.41
N THR A 61 -10.89 -6.47 0.50
CA THR A 61 -11.33 -6.27 1.89
C THR A 61 -10.18 -6.34 2.89
N SER A 62 -9.14 -7.13 2.59
CA SER A 62 -7.95 -7.22 3.42
C SER A 62 -6.69 -7.39 2.60
N ILE A 63 -5.60 -6.82 3.10
CA ILE A 63 -4.27 -7.02 2.52
C ILE A 63 -3.22 -7.25 3.59
N THR A 64 -2.30 -8.20 3.31
CA THR A 64 -1.10 -8.41 4.11
C THR A 64 0.14 -8.05 3.30
N ILE A 65 0.95 -7.14 3.84
CA ILE A 65 2.20 -6.65 3.28
C ILE A 65 3.36 -7.33 4.00
N PRO A 66 4.19 -8.13 3.32
CA PRO A 66 5.26 -8.88 3.94
C PRO A 66 6.42 -7.98 4.37
N SER A 67 7.24 -8.47 5.29
CA SER A 67 8.40 -7.73 5.82
C SER A 67 9.46 -7.39 4.76
N THR A 68 9.48 -8.10 3.65
CA THR A 68 10.41 -7.85 2.52
C THR A 68 10.05 -6.61 1.70
N VAL A 69 8.78 -6.18 1.70
CA VAL A 69 8.37 -4.94 1.03
C VAL A 69 8.84 -3.77 1.87
N THR A 70 9.71 -2.94 1.32
CA THR A 70 10.28 -1.76 1.98
C THR A 70 9.77 -0.45 1.44
N TYR A 71 9.08 -0.47 0.30
CA TYR A 71 8.56 0.73 -0.35
C TYR A 71 7.18 0.52 -0.97
N ILE A 72 6.27 1.46 -0.74
CA ILE A 72 4.95 1.54 -1.38
C ILE A 72 4.85 2.90 -2.05
N HIS A 73 4.69 2.89 -3.37
CA HIS A 73 4.53 4.11 -4.16
C HIS A 73 3.16 4.76 -3.98
N GLY A 74 3.07 6.03 -4.36
CA GLY A 74 1.85 6.82 -4.27
C GLY A 74 0.65 6.15 -4.93
N GLU A 75 -0.52 6.38 -4.38
CA GLU A 75 -1.81 5.89 -4.89
C GLU A 75 -1.92 4.36 -5.05
N ALA A 76 -0.96 3.57 -4.50
CA ALA A 76 -0.91 2.13 -4.69
C ALA A 76 -2.23 1.43 -4.35
N PHE A 77 -2.97 1.91 -3.35
CA PHE A 77 -4.26 1.37 -2.91
C PHE A 77 -5.41 2.37 -3.04
N ALA A 78 -5.21 3.48 -3.74
CA ALA A 78 -6.23 4.52 -3.84
C ALA A 78 -7.54 3.97 -4.42
N GLY A 79 -8.67 4.28 -3.77
CA GLY A 79 -10.00 3.83 -4.18
C GLY A 79 -10.32 2.37 -3.87
N CYS A 80 -9.53 1.69 -3.03
CA CYS A 80 -9.90 0.37 -2.50
C CYS A 80 -11.01 0.53 -1.43
N SER A 81 -12.20 0.91 -1.85
CA SER A 81 -13.29 1.35 -0.98
C SER A 81 -13.85 0.28 -0.03
N SER A 82 -13.52 -1.00 -0.22
CA SER A 82 -13.88 -2.09 0.70
C SER A 82 -12.71 -2.50 1.61
N LEU A 83 -11.50 -1.96 1.40
CA LEU A 83 -10.32 -2.34 2.18
C LEU A 83 -10.47 -1.86 3.63
N SER A 84 -10.74 -2.82 4.51
CA SER A 84 -11.01 -2.57 5.92
C SER A 84 -9.91 -3.11 6.85
N VAL A 85 -9.15 -4.11 6.41
CA VAL A 85 -8.09 -4.74 7.22
C VAL A 85 -6.74 -4.59 6.51
N LEU A 86 -5.81 -3.94 7.18
CA LEU A 86 -4.42 -3.78 6.75
C LEU A 86 -3.49 -4.48 7.74
N THR A 87 -2.69 -5.42 7.26
CA THR A 87 -1.62 -6.06 8.03
C THR A 87 -0.28 -5.70 7.41
N ILE A 88 0.56 -5.02 8.18
CA ILE A 88 1.98 -4.78 7.87
C ILE A 88 2.77 -5.72 8.77
N GLU A 89 3.38 -6.77 8.18
CA GLU A 89 4.10 -7.78 8.95
C GLU A 89 5.27 -7.18 9.74
N ASP A 90 5.61 -7.82 10.86
CA ASP A 90 6.79 -7.49 11.66
C ASP A 90 8.05 -7.47 10.79
N GLY A 91 8.95 -6.52 11.05
CA GLY A 91 10.18 -6.38 10.31
C GLY A 91 11.07 -5.27 10.86
N LYS A 92 12.38 -5.50 10.84
CA LYS A 92 13.35 -4.52 11.36
C LYS A 92 13.59 -3.33 10.44
N GLN A 93 13.27 -3.48 9.14
CA GLN A 93 13.38 -2.38 8.20
C GLN A 93 12.07 -1.59 8.18
N PRO A 94 12.12 -0.27 8.25
CA PRO A 94 10.92 0.56 8.14
C PRO A 94 10.28 0.39 6.77
N LEU A 95 8.96 0.59 6.72
CA LEU A 95 8.19 0.66 5.48
C LEU A 95 8.07 2.13 5.06
N PHE A 96 8.60 2.45 3.88
CA PHE A 96 8.44 3.76 3.27
C PHE A 96 7.13 3.83 2.51
N LEU A 97 6.37 4.89 2.77
CA LEU A 97 5.13 5.21 2.08
C LEU A 97 5.35 6.50 1.30
N ASP A 98 5.16 6.44 -0.02
CA ASP A 98 5.32 7.63 -0.86
C ASP A 98 4.12 8.57 -0.69
N ALA A 99 4.39 9.76 -0.18
CA ALA A 99 3.38 10.80 -0.02
C ALA A 99 3.23 11.69 -1.27
N LYS A 100 4.03 11.44 -2.32
CA LYS A 100 3.99 12.28 -3.53
C LYS A 100 2.74 12.00 -4.35
N THR A 101 1.99 13.07 -4.59
CA THR A 101 1.03 13.13 -5.68
C THR A 101 1.76 13.55 -6.95
N THR A 102 1.63 12.80 -8.03
CA THR A 102 2.11 13.21 -9.34
C THR A 102 1.24 14.34 -9.89
N GLY A 103 1.52 15.57 -9.49
CA GLY A 103 1.30 16.86 -10.17
C GLY A 103 -0.02 17.18 -10.89
N PHE A 104 -1.02 16.32 -10.92
CA PHE A 104 -2.31 16.60 -11.55
C PHE A 104 -3.40 16.84 -10.50
N LYS A 105 -3.94 18.02 -10.52
CA LYS A 105 -4.89 18.67 -9.59
C LYS A 105 -6.20 17.92 -9.26
N TYR A 106 -6.35 16.66 -9.67
CA TYR A 106 -7.60 15.89 -9.55
C TYR A 106 -7.42 14.48 -9.00
N TYR A 107 -6.22 14.10 -8.55
CA TYR A 107 -5.95 12.72 -8.14
C TYR A 107 -5.92 12.56 -6.62
N ARG A 108 -6.26 11.37 -6.21
CA ARG A 108 -6.42 10.90 -4.84
C ARG A 108 -5.10 11.00 -4.10
N GLU A 109 -5.17 11.52 -2.92
CA GLU A 109 -4.01 11.97 -2.17
C GLU A 109 -3.67 10.92 -1.13
N GLY A 110 -2.53 10.24 -1.29
CA GLY A 110 -2.01 9.27 -0.36
C GLY A 110 -2.17 7.81 -0.80
N VAL A 111 -1.30 6.97 -0.24
CA VAL A 111 -1.21 5.54 -0.56
C VAL A 111 -2.55 4.82 -0.38
N PHE A 112 -3.31 5.18 0.67
CA PHE A 112 -4.58 4.56 1.04
C PHE A 112 -5.78 5.52 0.90
N ALA A 113 -5.70 6.47 -0.03
CA ALA A 113 -6.80 7.40 -0.26
C ALA A 113 -8.10 6.68 -0.63
N ASP A 114 -9.23 7.14 -0.10
CA ASP A 114 -10.56 6.54 -0.29
C ASP A 114 -10.68 5.05 0.12
N CYS A 115 -9.76 4.53 0.94
CA CYS A 115 -9.91 3.26 1.63
C CYS A 115 -10.81 3.41 2.86
N ARG A 116 -11.16 2.27 3.49
CA ARG A 116 -11.95 2.22 4.72
C ARG A 116 -11.26 1.41 5.81
N ILE A 117 -9.93 1.59 5.93
CA ILE A 117 -9.14 0.83 6.89
C ILE A 117 -9.59 1.20 8.30
N ASN A 118 -10.12 0.21 8.99
CA ASN A 118 -10.58 0.35 10.37
C ASN A 118 -9.87 -0.61 11.31
N LYS A 119 -9.14 -1.59 10.76
CA LYS A 119 -8.32 -2.53 11.51
C LYS A 119 -6.91 -2.54 10.95
N LEU A 120 -5.93 -2.22 11.79
CA LEU A 120 -4.52 -2.16 11.43
C LEU A 120 -3.67 -3.03 12.36
N TYR A 121 -2.91 -3.96 11.79
CA TYR A 121 -1.74 -4.52 12.44
C TYR A 121 -0.51 -3.78 11.90
N LEU A 122 0.17 -3.01 12.77
CA LEU A 122 1.39 -2.29 12.45
C LEU A 122 2.58 -3.05 13.03
N GLY A 123 3.28 -3.83 12.20
CA GLY A 123 4.37 -4.70 12.63
C GLY A 123 5.76 -4.05 12.64
N ARG A 124 5.92 -2.85 12.08
CA ARG A 124 7.21 -2.14 11.99
C ARG A 124 7.00 -0.65 11.77
N ASP A 125 8.07 0.11 11.92
CA ASP A 125 8.06 1.56 11.74
C ASP A 125 7.63 1.95 10.32
N LEU A 126 6.86 3.03 10.23
CA LEU A 126 6.52 3.70 8.98
C LEU A 126 7.40 4.92 8.79
N ARG A 127 7.77 5.18 7.55
CA ARG A 127 8.43 6.42 7.14
C ARG A 127 7.77 6.96 5.88
N TYR A 128 7.78 8.26 5.71
CA TYR A 128 7.32 8.94 4.50
C TYR A 128 8.34 9.97 4.07
N ASN A 129 8.33 10.30 2.77
CA ASN A 129 9.19 11.35 2.26
C ASN A 129 8.64 12.70 2.73
N GLU A 130 9.35 13.34 3.64
CA GLU A 130 9.20 14.75 3.91
C GLU A 130 9.91 15.48 2.76
N SER A 131 9.17 16.00 1.79
CA SER A 131 9.79 16.81 0.72
C SER A 131 10.00 18.24 1.23
N GLU A 132 11.25 18.58 1.56
CA GLU A 132 11.64 19.95 1.96
C GLU A 132 11.57 20.97 0.81
N GLU A 133 11.32 20.59 -0.45
CA GLU A 133 11.66 21.44 -1.59
C GLU A 133 10.53 22.25 -2.23
N TRP A 134 9.26 22.08 -1.85
CA TRP A 134 8.19 22.87 -2.49
C TRP A 134 7.09 23.31 -1.51
N PRO A 135 6.94 24.62 -1.25
CA PRO A 135 5.88 25.11 -0.36
C PRO A 135 4.45 25.00 -0.92
N SER A 136 4.28 24.47 -2.13
CA SER A 136 2.99 24.26 -2.78
C SER A 136 2.57 22.78 -2.90
N THR A 137 3.38 21.82 -2.52
CA THR A 137 2.98 20.42 -2.45
C THR A 137 2.29 20.16 -1.12
N GLN A 138 1.01 20.02 -1.17
CA GLN A 138 0.21 19.67 -0.02
C GLN A 138 0.62 18.23 0.41
N TYR A 139 1.08 18.13 1.64
CA TYR A 139 1.56 16.89 2.21
C TYR A 139 0.36 16.10 2.75
N TYR A 140 0.19 14.89 2.30
CA TYR A 140 -0.90 14.04 2.77
C TYR A 140 -0.34 12.84 3.51
N PRO A 141 -0.60 12.70 4.83
CA PRO A 141 -0.25 11.50 5.56
C PRO A 141 -0.79 10.25 4.87
N PRO A 142 -0.13 9.09 4.98
CA PRO A 142 -0.51 7.86 4.27
C PRO A 142 -1.97 7.43 4.44
N PHE A 143 -2.56 7.79 5.57
CA PHE A 143 -3.97 7.51 5.90
C PHE A 143 -4.87 8.73 5.74
N TYR A 144 -4.37 9.80 5.11
CA TYR A 144 -5.20 10.95 4.76
C TYR A 144 -6.29 10.51 3.77
N ASN A 145 -7.51 11.00 3.97
CA ASN A 145 -8.68 10.54 3.22
C ASN A 145 -8.96 9.02 3.29
N ASN A 146 -8.43 8.33 4.31
CA ASN A 146 -8.91 6.98 4.64
C ASN A 146 -10.36 6.97 5.14
N VAL A 147 -10.98 8.15 5.23
CA VAL A 147 -12.35 8.32 5.70
C VAL A 147 -13.25 8.56 4.51
N PRO A 148 -14.28 7.73 4.28
CA PRO A 148 -15.30 8.03 3.30
C PRO A 148 -15.97 9.37 3.62
N LYS A 149 -16.53 10.02 2.61
CA LYS A 149 -17.21 11.33 2.73
C LYS A 149 -18.34 11.37 3.77
N ASP A 150 -18.73 10.21 4.30
CA ASP A 150 -19.76 10.08 5.33
C ASP A 150 -19.25 10.18 6.78
N ASN A 151 -17.97 10.49 6.98
CA ASN A 151 -17.31 10.68 8.28
C ASN A 151 -17.43 9.51 9.28
N LYS A 152 -17.72 8.29 8.83
CA LYS A 152 -18.06 7.17 9.74
C LYS A 152 -16.94 6.16 9.98
N ASN A 153 -15.78 6.31 9.39
CA ASN A 153 -14.69 5.35 9.59
C ASN A 153 -13.48 6.02 10.20
N THR A 154 -13.34 5.78 11.47
CA THR A 154 -12.08 5.99 12.18
C THR A 154 -11.36 4.65 12.30
N LEU A 155 -10.03 4.69 12.23
CA LEU A 155 -9.20 3.58 12.62
C LEU A 155 -9.43 3.30 14.11
N TYR A 156 -10.08 2.18 14.45
CA TYR A 156 -10.50 1.89 15.84
C TYR A 156 -9.91 0.60 16.41
N ASP A 157 -9.31 -0.23 15.60
CA ASP A 157 -8.63 -1.45 16.05
C ASP A 157 -7.19 -1.42 15.54
N VAL A 158 -6.25 -1.00 16.40
CA VAL A 158 -4.83 -0.92 16.07
C VAL A 158 -4.07 -1.84 16.98
N THR A 159 -3.38 -2.81 16.39
CA THR A 159 -2.43 -3.67 17.09
C THR A 159 -1.02 -3.26 16.68
N ILE A 160 -0.18 -2.98 17.67
CA ILE A 160 1.23 -2.64 17.48
C ILE A 160 2.06 -3.90 17.60
N GLY A 161 2.83 -4.20 16.58
CA GLY A 161 3.75 -5.33 16.55
C GLY A 161 5.02 -5.07 17.33
N LYS A 162 5.82 -6.12 17.50
CA LYS A 162 7.02 -6.13 18.35
C LYS A 162 8.21 -5.33 17.79
N ASP A 163 8.24 -5.08 16.50
CA ASP A 163 9.34 -4.40 15.82
C ASP A 163 9.04 -2.91 15.55
N VAL A 164 7.94 -2.38 16.11
CA VAL A 164 7.61 -0.95 16.05
C VAL A 164 8.40 -0.23 17.17
N THR A 165 9.20 0.74 16.77
CA THR A 165 9.99 1.58 17.69
C THR A 165 9.50 3.02 17.71
N THR A 166 8.83 3.46 16.65
CA THR A 166 8.33 4.83 16.52
C THR A 166 6.94 4.83 15.87
N ILE A 167 6.00 5.56 16.47
CA ILE A 167 4.71 5.86 15.86
C ILE A 167 4.82 7.27 15.32
N PRO A 168 4.70 7.46 13.99
CA PRO A 168 4.75 8.79 13.40
C PRO A 168 3.58 9.64 13.89
N SER A 169 3.89 10.89 14.21
CA SER A 169 2.91 11.90 14.63
C SER A 169 2.17 12.52 13.46
#